data_776bd98d7ff3bb2c0285da509bffdacb
#
_entry.id   776bd98d7ff3bb2c0285da509bffdacb
#
_cell.length_a   1.000
_cell.length_b   1.000
_cell.length_c   1.000
_cell.angle_alpha   90.00
_cell.angle_beta   90.00
_cell.angle_gamma   90.00
#
_symmetry.space_group_name_H-M   'P 1'
#
loop_
_entity.id
_entity.type
_entity.pdbx_description
1 polymer ?
#
loop_
_entity_poly.entity_id
_entity_poly.type
_entity_poly.pdbx_seq_one_letter_code
_entity_poly.pdbx_strand_id
1 'polypeptide(L)'
;MVRNILFIMADQLRRDHLSCYGARHLDTPNLDALAADGVRFERAYVQGPVCGVSRMSAYTGRYMSTHGSNWNFVPLPLHNPTMGALLRPQGLRVAVVGKTHIAGDAEGLRR
;
A
#
# COMPACT_ATOMS: atom_id res chain seq x y z
N MET A 1 -18.85 -10.62 9.09
CA MET A 1 -17.56 -10.36 9.76
C MET A 1 -16.43 -10.68 8.80
N VAL A 2 -15.53 -9.74 8.53
CA VAL A 2 -14.37 -9.97 7.67
C VAL A 2 -13.43 -10.96 8.37
N ARG A 3 -13.06 -12.06 7.69
CA ARG A 3 -12.18 -13.09 8.25
C ARG A 3 -10.73 -12.92 7.86
N ASN A 4 -10.50 -12.48 6.63
CA ASN A 4 -9.15 -12.29 6.09
C ASN A 4 -9.12 -11.06 5.21
N ILE A 5 -7.97 -10.39 5.18
CA ILE A 5 -7.69 -9.26 4.30
C ILE A 5 -6.40 -9.57 3.56
N LEU A 6 -6.45 -9.54 2.23
CA LEU A 6 -5.27 -9.59 1.38
C LEU A 6 -5.07 -8.22 0.74
N PHE A 7 -4.00 -7.54 1.14
CA PHE A 7 -3.62 -6.23 0.59
C PHE A 7 -2.42 -6.42 -0.35
N ILE A 8 -2.65 -6.24 -1.64
CA ILE A 8 -1.61 -6.39 -2.68
C ILE A 8 -1.22 -5.00 -3.16
N MET A 9 0.07 -4.69 -3.14
CA MET A 9 0.63 -3.44 -3.64
C MET A 9 1.69 -3.73 -4.70
N ALA A 10 1.40 -3.40 -5.95
CA ALA A 10 2.38 -3.43 -7.02
C ALA A 10 3.26 -2.19 -6.97
N ASP A 11 4.58 -2.39 -7.09
CA ASP A 11 5.52 -1.28 -7.15
C ASP A 11 5.56 -0.69 -8.56
N GLN A 12 5.42 0.62 -8.67
CA GLN A 12 5.53 1.40 -9.92
C GLN A 12 4.56 0.95 -11.04
N LEU A 13 3.50 0.23 -10.72
CA LEU A 13 2.49 -0.15 -11.70
C LEU A 13 1.66 1.08 -12.10
N ARG A 14 1.61 1.33 -13.40
CA ARG A 14 0.76 2.39 -13.97
C ARG A 14 -0.61 1.81 -14.30
N ARG A 15 -1.64 2.59 -14.06
CA ARG A 15 -3.04 2.28 -14.37
C ARG A 15 -3.24 1.93 -15.86
N ASP A 16 -2.61 2.66 -16.76
CA ASP A 16 -2.74 2.51 -18.21
C ASP A 16 -2.02 1.26 -18.78
N HIS A 17 -1.42 0.44 -17.92
CA HIS A 17 -0.89 -0.89 -18.22
C HIS A 17 -1.83 -2.03 -17.86
N LEU A 18 -3.04 -1.72 -17.36
CA LEU A 18 -4.05 -2.72 -17.01
C LEU A 18 -5.17 -2.75 -18.05
N SER A 19 -5.53 -3.95 -18.53
CA SER A 19 -6.59 -4.10 -19.54
C SER A 19 -7.96 -3.65 -19.04
N CYS A 20 -8.27 -3.82 -17.76
CA CYS A 20 -9.49 -3.27 -17.14
C CYS A 20 -9.57 -1.74 -17.17
N TYR A 21 -8.47 -1.05 -17.43
CA TYR A 21 -8.42 0.40 -17.68
C TYR A 21 -8.16 0.77 -19.15
N GLY A 22 -8.25 -0.20 -20.07
CA GLY A 22 -8.17 0.03 -21.50
C GLY A 22 -6.77 -0.15 -22.12
N ALA A 23 -5.80 -0.74 -21.41
CA ALA A 23 -4.54 -1.15 -22.01
C ALA A 23 -4.78 -2.14 -23.15
N ARG A 24 -4.11 -1.91 -24.29
CA ARG A 24 -4.22 -2.78 -25.49
C ARG A 24 -2.94 -3.56 -25.78
N HIS A 25 -1.87 -3.27 -25.05
CA HIS A 25 -0.54 -3.84 -25.26
C HIS A 25 -0.21 -4.96 -24.27
N LEU A 26 -1.05 -5.15 -23.27
CA LEU A 26 -0.87 -6.16 -22.22
C LEU A 26 -2.24 -6.63 -21.73
N ASP A 27 -2.45 -7.94 -21.73
CA ASP A 27 -3.63 -8.55 -21.14
C ASP A 27 -3.39 -8.88 -19.68
N THR A 28 -4.31 -8.47 -18.82
CA THR A 28 -4.27 -8.73 -17.38
C THR A 28 -5.56 -9.42 -16.89
N PRO A 29 -5.84 -10.65 -17.39
CA PRO A 29 -7.15 -11.28 -17.24
C PRO A 29 -7.56 -11.53 -15.79
N ASN A 30 -6.62 -11.84 -14.90
CA ASN A 30 -6.94 -12.04 -13.49
C ASN A 30 -7.30 -10.72 -12.77
N LEU A 31 -6.68 -9.61 -13.15
CA LEU A 31 -7.03 -8.30 -12.63
C LEU A 31 -8.34 -7.79 -13.23
N ASP A 32 -8.62 -8.14 -14.48
CA ASP A 32 -9.88 -7.83 -15.13
C ASP A 32 -11.05 -8.58 -14.47
N ALA A 33 -10.87 -9.85 -14.16
CA ALA A 33 -11.86 -10.63 -13.41
C ALA A 33 -12.10 -10.04 -12.00
N LEU A 34 -11.03 -9.67 -11.29
CA LEU A 34 -11.14 -9.03 -9.98
C LEU A 34 -11.87 -7.67 -10.08
N ALA A 35 -11.60 -6.91 -11.14
CA ALA A 35 -12.26 -5.62 -11.38
C ALA A 35 -13.74 -5.78 -11.74
N ALA A 36 -14.12 -6.88 -12.41
CA ALA A 36 -15.50 -7.19 -12.76
C ALA A 36 -16.31 -7.64 -11.54
N ASP A 37 -15.70 -8.40 -10.63
CA ASP A 37 -16.36 -8.93 -9.43
C ASP A 37 -16.35 -7.95 -8.25
N GLY A 38 -15.53 -6.91 -8.31
CA GLY A 38 -15.30 -5.99 -7.22
C GLY A 38 -15.60 -4.53 -7.55
N VAL A 39 -14.93 -3.64 -6.86
CA VAL A 39 -15.02 -2.18 -7.09
C VAL A 39 -13.73 -1.70 -7.74
N ARG A 40 -13.86 -1.11 -8.93
CA ARG A 40 -12.77 -0.46 -9.65
C ARG A 40 -12.84 1.06 -9.47
N PHE A 41 -11.78 1.66 -8.96
CA PHE A 41 -11.70 3.10 -8.80
C PHE A 41 -11.18 3.76 -10.07
N GLU A 42 -11.97 4.62 -10.69
CA GLU A 42 -11.57 5.39 -11.87
C GLU A 42 -10.54 6.49 -11.54
N ARG A 43 -10.61 7.02 -10.34
CA ARG A 43 -9.73 8.09 -9.86
C ARG A 43 -9.26 7.78 -8.45
N ALA A 44 -8.08 7.16 -8.35
CA ALA A 44 -7.38 6.94 -7.10
C ALA A 44 -6.03 7.68 -7.16
N TYR A 45 -5.72 8.43 -6.11
CA TYR A 45 -4.54 9.28 -6.06
C TYR A 45 -3.65 8.89 -4.88
N VAL A 46 -2.36 8.81 -5.11
CA VAL A 46 -1.36 8.64 -4.06
C VAL A 46 -1.00 10.00 -3.45
N GLN A 47 -0.57 10.01 -2.20
CA GLN A 47 -0.18 11.23 -1.49
C GLN A 47 1.18 11.77 -1.93
N GLY A 48 1.98 10.97 -2.58
CA GLY A 48 3.25 11.33 -3.17
C GLY A 48 3.72 10.27 -4.15
N PRO A 49 4.37 10.64 -5.26
CA PRO A 49 4.72 9.73 -6.34
C PRO A 49 5.89 8.80 -5.97
N VAL A 50 6.62 9.10 -4.90
CA VAL A 50 7.78 8.34 -4.45
C VAL A 50 7.32 7.14 -3.62
N CYS A 51 7.92 5.96 -3.86
CA CYS A 51 7.47 4.70 -3.27
C CYS A 51 7.44 4.70 -1.73
N GLY A 52 8.43 5.31 -1.06
CA GLY A 52 8.43 5.45 0.40
C GLY A 52 7.23 6.23 0.90
N VAL A 53 7.01 7.41 0.37
CA VAL A 53 5.91 8.30 0.76
C VAL A 53 4.55 7.64 0.54
N SER A 54 4.32 7.06 -0.64
CA SER A 54 3.08 6.38 -0.98
C SER A 54 2.81 5.19 -0.04
N ARG A 55 3.84 4.39 0.24
CA ARG A 55 3.74 3.23 1.13
C ARG A 55 3.46 3.63 2.57
N MET A 56 4.15 4.66 3.09
CA MET A 56 3.90 5.15 4.45
C MET A 56 2.48 5.69 4.60
N SER A 57 1.98 6.42 3.60
CA SER A 57 0.59 6.88 3.58
C SER A 57 -0.39 5.70 3.59
N ALA A 58 -0.15 4.66 2.77
CA ALA A 58 -0.99 3.47 2.74
C ALA A 58 -0.95 2.69 4.07
N TYR A 59 0.24 2.52 4.67
CA TYR A 59 0.38 1.73 5.91
C TYR A 59 -0.19 2.44 7.14
N THR A 60 -0.20 3.76 7.16
CA THR A 60 -0.67 4.56 8.30
C THR A 60 -2.10 5.08 8.12
N GLY A 61 -2.62 5.11 6.89
CA GLY A 61 -3.87 5.78 6.56
C GLY A 61 -3.80 7.31 6.76
N ARG A 62 -2.60 7.90 6.72
CA ARG A 62 -2.35 9.32 7.00
C ARG A 62 -1.73 10.04 5.82
N TYR A 63 -1.95 11.32 5.75
CA TYR A 63 -1.27 12.19 4.81
C TYR A 63 0.23 12.32 5.13
N MET A 64 1.02 12.59 4.10
CA MET A 64 2.47 12.81 4.22
C MET A 64 2.82 13.88 5.27
N SER A 65 2.07 14.98 5.31
CA SER A 65 2.24 16.05 6.30
C SER A 65 2.02 15.59 7.74
N THR A 66 1.26 14.51 7.94
CA THR A 66 0.96 13.98 9.27
C THR A 66 1.96 12.90 9.69
N HIS A 67 2.31 11.97 8.78
CA HIS A 67 3.23 10.88 9.15
C HIS A 67 4.71 11.29 9.04
N GLY A 68 5.04 12.39 8.36
CA GLY A 68 6.37 12.99 8.34
C GLY A 68 7.40 12.33 7.43
N SER A 69 7.14 11.15 6.89
CA SER A 69 8.02 10.48 5.93
C SER A 69 7.77 11.05 4.53
N ASN A 70 8.53 12.05 4.16
CA ASN A 70 8.29 12.87 2.97
C ASN A 70 9.17 12.52 1.77
N TRP A 71 10.05 11.53 1.92
CA TRP A 71 10.91 11.04 0.84
C TRP A 71 11.34 9.59 1.09
N ASN A 72 11.96 8.96 0.07
CA ASN A 72 12.66 7.69 0.26
C ASN A 72 13.79 7.89 1.28
N PHE A 73 14.06 6.90 2.11
CA PHE A 73 15.05 6.94 3.19
C PHE A 73 14.74 7.90 4.36
N VAL A 74 13.58 8.54 4.36
CA VAL A 74 13.05 9.20 5.55
C VAL A 74 12.21 8.18 6.31
N PRO A 75 12.66 7.70 7.48
CA PRO A 75 11.99 6.64 8.20
C PRO A 75 10.61 7.08 8.69
N LEU A 76 9.70 6.13 8.82
CA LEU A 76 8.43 6.39 9.46
C LEU A 76 8.65 6.52 10.98
N PRO A 77 8.36 7.67 11.60
CA PRO A 77 8.52 7.84 13.04
C PRO A 77 7.70 6.81 13.82
N LEU A 78 8.29 6.27 14.89
CA LEU A 78 7.75 5.14 15.66
C LEU A 78 6.36 5.39 16.27
N HIS A 79 6.01 6.63 16.55
CA HIS A 79 4.70 7.01 17.09
C HIS A 79 3.54 6.92 16.08
N ASN A 80 3.84 6.72 14.79
CA ASN A 80 2.79 6.55 13.79
C ASN A 80 2.21 5.12 13.87
N PRO A 81 0.92 4.97 14.15
CA PRO A 81 0.28 3.67 14.08
C PRO A 81 0.23 3.17 12.63
N THR A 82 0.55 1.91 12.43
CA THR A 82 0.39 1.25 11.13
C THR A 82 -0.88 0.40 11.13
N MET A 83 -1.36 0.03 9.93
CA MET A 83 -2.48 -0.91 9.82
C MET A 83 -2.23 -2.20 10.62
N GLY A 84 -0.99 -2.68 10.69
CA GLY A 84 -0.63 -3.85 11.49
C GLY A 84 -0.83 -3.62 12.98
N ALA A 85 -0.45 -2.46 13.50
CA ALA A 85 -0.65 -2.10 14.89
C ALA A 85 -2.15 -1.96 15.27
N LEU A 86 -2.96 -1.51 14.32
CA LEU A 86 -4.40 -1.33 14.52
C LEU A 86 -5.21 -2.63 14.39
N LEU A 87 -4.77 -3.55 13.52
CA LEU A 87 -5.50 -4.80 13.23
C LEU A 87 -5.20 -5.92 14.24
N ARG A 88 -3.98 -5.98 14.80
CA ARG A 88 -3.59 -7.00 15.79
C ARG A 88 -4.48 -7.04 17.02
N PRO A 89 -4.85 -5.94 17.65
CA PRO A 89 -5.79 -5.95 18.80
C PRO A 89 -7.20 -6.46 18.45
N GLN A 90 -7.55 -6.48 17.16
CA GLN A 90 -8.80 -7.04 16.65
C GLN A 90 -8.73 -8.56 16.40
N GLY A 91 -7.66 -9.22 16.84
CA GLY A 91 -7.47 -10.66 16.69
C GLY A 91 -6.94 -11.09 15.32
N LEU A 92 -6.53 -10.16 14.45
CA LEU A 92 -5.96 -10.49 13.14
C LEU A 92 -4.45 -10.71 13.24
N ARG A 93 -3.98 -11.80 12.67
CA ARG A 93 -2.54 -12.00 12.43
C ARG A 93 -2.14 -11.18 11.22
N VAL A 94 -1.10 -10.36 11.35
CA VAL A 94 -0.63 -9.48 10.27
C VAL A 94 0.76 -9.92 9.85
N ALA A 95 0.92 -10.18 8.56
CA ALA A 95 2.20 -10.48 7.92
C ALA A 95 2.42 -9.51 6.75
N VAL A 96 3.67 -9.16 6.51
CA VAL A 96 4.10 -8.36 5.36
C VAL A 96 5.14 -9.16 4.60
N VAL A 97 4.98 -9.25 3.29
CA VAL A 97 5.90 -9.96 2.41
C VAL A 97 6.34 -9.04 1.28
N GLY A 98 7.62 -9.00 1.00
CA GLY A 98 8.20 -8.19 -0.07
C GLY A 98 8.67 -6.81 0.41
N LYS A 99 8.63 -5.82 -0.51
CA LYS A 99 9.15 -4.48 -0.29
C LYS A 99 8.29 -3.68 0.68
N THR A 100 8.84 -3.30 1.82
CA THR A 100 8.13 -2.48 2.83
C THR A 100 8.46 -1.00 2.74
N HIS A 101 9.72 -0.65 2.57
CA HIS A 101 10.23 0.73 2.57
C HIS A 101 9.98 1.49 3.89
N ILE A 102 9.72 0.75 5.00
CA ILE A 102 9.35 1.36 6.29
C ILE A 102 10.53 1.99 6.98
N ALA A 103 11.73 1.43 6.81
CA ALA A 103 12.88 1.79 7.60
C ALA A 103 14.05 2.30 6.79
N GLY A 104 14.59 3.42 7.22
CA GLY A 104 15.97 3.83 6.94
C GLY A 104 16.93 3.59 8.11
N ASP A 105 16.47 3.04 9.24
CA ASP A 105 17.27 2.78 10.43
C ASP A 105 17.14 1.34 10.95
N ALA A 106 18.07 0.94 11.81
CA ALA A 106 18.10 -0.41 12.39
C ALA A 106 16.91 -0.69 13.33
N GLU A 107 16.28 0.33 13.89
CA GLU A 107 15.11 0.19 14.77
C GLU A 107 13.84 -0.07 13.97
N GLY A 108 13.71 0.51 12.79
CA GLY A 108 12.59 0.28 11.90
C GLY A 108 12.47 -1.15 11.38
N LEU A 109 13.55 -1.91 11.36
CA LEU A 109 13.56 -3.33 11.00
C LEU A 109 12.96 -4.25 12.07
N ARG A 110 12.74 -3.76 13.28
CA ARG A 110 12.21 -4.51 14.43
C ARG A 110 10.70 -4.41 14.62
N ARG A 111 9.99 -3.80 13.71
CA ARG A 111 8.52 -3.63 13.76
C ARG A 111 7.74 -4.84 13.29
#